data_9faad9e7bf6b82c685fa9e81abb62e2b
#
_entry.id   9faad9e7bf6b82c685fa9e81abb62e2b
#
_cell.length_a   1.000
_cell.length_b   1.000
_cell.length_c   1.000
_cell.angle_alpha   90.00
_cell.angle_beta   90.00
_cell.angle_gamma   90.00
#
_symmetry.space_group_name_H-M   'P 1'
#
loop_
_entity.id
_entity.type
_entity.pdbx_description
1 polymer ?
#
loop_
_entity_poly.entity_id
_entity_poly.type
_entity_poly.pdbx_seq_one_letter_code
_entity_poly.pdbx_strand_id
1 'polypeptide(L)'
;MRHKAVGAVLALVLILMFGDLRELYQEVILDHGKNPRNFGVLEQYTCTAEGNNPMCGDQLTVYVDIKDDVVSDVSYRARGCAISIASASIMSSMIKGRTIEDVHLLFDKFHKLCTGQEVEDDDDIERLRVLSGVSKFPTRVKCATMSWHAVREACTN
;
A
#
# COMPACT_ATOMS: atom_id res chain seq x y z
N MET A 1 18.05 21.63 -39.71
CA MET A 1 17.71 20.21 -39.75
C MET A 1 18.16 19.42 -38.53
N ARG A 2 19.26 19.78 -37.84
CA ARG A 2 19.76 19.05 -36.66
C ARG A 2 18.88 19.19 -35.40
N HIS A 3 18.12 20.29 -35.26
CA HIS A 3 17.29 20.52 -34.06
C HIS A 3 16.01 19.65 -33.98
N LYS A 4 15.47 19.19 -35.11
CA LYS A 4 14.28 18.33 -35.12
C LYS A 4 14.58 16.89 -34.70
N ALA A 5 15.78 16.38 -35.01
CA ALA A 5 16.19 15.02 -34.63
C ALA A 5 16.48 14.89 -33.13
N VAL A 6 17.05 15.93 -32.51
CA VAL A 6 17.35 15.95 -31.07
C VAL A 6 16.07 15.98 -30.24
N GLY A 7 15.06 16.75 -30.67
CA GLY A 7 13.76 16.78 -29.99
C GLY A 7 13.00 15.44 -30.03
N ALA A 8 13.06 14.74 -31.16
CA ALA A 8 12.42 13.45 -31.33
C ALA A 8 13.09 12.37 -30.46
N VAL A 9 14.42 12.37 -30.39
CA VAL A 9 15.17 11.42 -29.54
C VAL A 9 14.90 11.69 -28.06
N LEU A 10 14.88 12.93 -27.64
CA LEU A 10 14.57 13.30 -26.25
C LEU A 10 13.15 12.91 -25.87
N ALA A 11 12.17 13.14 -26.75
CA ALA A 11 10.80 12.71 -26.54
C ALA A 11 10.67 11.18 -26.42
N LEU A 12 11.38 10.44 -27.27
CA LEU A 12 11.39 8.97 -27.21
C LEU A 12 12.01 8.47 -25.92
N VAL A 13 13.13 9.04 -25.49
CA VAL A 13 13.78 8.68 -24.21
C VAL A 13 12.84 8.96 -23.03
N LEU A 14 12.16 10.09 -23.00
CA LEU A 14 11.17 10.43 -21.97
C LEU A 14 10.00 9.43 -21.95
N ILE A 15 9.47 9.06 -23.12
CA ILE A 15 8.38 8.09 -23.24
C ILE A 15 8.82 6.71 -22.74
N LEU A 16 10.03 6.28 -23.07
CA LEU A 16 10.59 5.01 -22.59
C LEU A 16 10.82 5.03 -21.08
N MET A 17 11.34 6.12 -20.51
CA MET A 17 11.53 6.24 -19.06
C MET A 17 10.20 6.24 -18.30
N PHE A 18 9.18 6.94 -18.78
CA PHE A 18 7.85 6.94 -18.15
C PHE A 18 7.12 5.61 -18.34
N GLY A 19 7.29 4.93 -19.48
CA GLY A 19 6.79 3.59 -19.72
C GLY A 19 7.41 2.58 -18.76
N ASP A 20 8.72 2.62 -18.57
CA ASP A 20 9.45 1.73 -17.66
C ASP A 20 9.01 1.91 -16.19
N LEU A 21 8.77 3.14 -15.74
CA LEU A 21 8.25 3.42 -14.39
C LEU A 21 6.85 2.87 -14.18
N ARG A 22 5.96 2.97 -15.17
CA ARG A 22 4.62 2.39 -15.11
C ARG A 22 4.65 0.88 -15.01
N GLU A 23 5.50 0.24 -15.81
CA GLU A 23 5.68 -1.21 -15.80
C GLU A 23 6.21 -1.67 -14.44
N LEU A 24 7.19 -0.96 -13.87
CA LEU A 24 7.75 -1.27 -12.56
C LEU A 24 6.68 -1.22 -11.46
N TYR A 25 5.85 -0.19 -11.42
CA TYR A 25 4.77 -0.06 -10.45
C TYR A 25 3.73 -1.17 -10.60
N GLN A 26 3.35 -1.49 -11.83
CA GLN A 26 2.44 -2.61 -12.11
C GLN A 26 3.05 -3.94 -11.69
N GLU A 27 4.32 -4.17 -11.96
CA GLU A 27 5.04 -5.38 -11.55
C GLU A 27 5.06 -5.54 -10.03
N VAL A 28 5.30 -4.47 -9.27
CA VAL A 28 5.28 -4.49 -7.80
C VAL A 28 3.88 -4.87 -7.30
N ILE A 29 2.83 -4.26 -7.82
CA ILE A 29 1.45 -4.57 -7.43
C ILE A 29 1.09 -6.01 -7.79
N LEU A 30 1.44 -6.47 -8.98
CA LEU A 30 1.19 -7.85 -9.42
C LEU A 30 1.96 -8.86 -8.58
N ASP A 31 3.21 -8.58 -8.24
CA ASP A 31 4.02 -9.45 -7.38
C ASP A 31 3.41 -9.59 -5.99
N HIS A 32 3.07 -8.48 -5.35
CA HIS A 32 2.39 -8.51 -4.04
C HIS A 32 1.01 -9.17 -4.10
N GLY A 33 0.31 -9.06 -5.22
CA GLY A 33 -0.98 -9.70 -5.42
C GLY A 33 -0.89 -11.23 -5.61
N LYS A 34 0.17 -11.70 -6.26
CA LYS A 34 0.44 -13.13 -6.51
C LYS A 34 1.15 -13.81 -5.35
N ASN A 35 2.07 -13.10 -4.72
CA ASN A 35 2.91 -13.58 -3.63
C ASN A 35 2.75 -12.66 -2.41
N PRO A 36 1.54 -12.61 -1.80
CA PRO A 36 1.29 -11.70 -0.69
C PRO A 36 2.16 -12.08 0.52
N ARG A 37 2.85 -11.06 1.07
CA ARG A 37 3.70 -11.23 2.25
C ARG A 37 2.83 -11.29 3.50
N ASN A 38 3.25 -12.08 4.48
CA ASN A 38 2.59 -12.20 5.78
C ASN A 38 1.12 -12.64 5.71
N PHE A 39 0.74 -13.34 4.65
CA PHE A 39 -0.62 -13.84 4.46
C PHE A 39 -0.87 -15.04 5.36
N GLY A 40 -1.97 -15.03 6.09
CA GLY A 40 -2.39 -16.11 6.96
C GLY A 40 -2.91 -15.64 8.32
N VAL A 41 -3.06 -16.55 9.25
CA VAL A 41 -3.47 -16.29 10.63
C VAL A 41 -2.27 -16.48 11.55
N LEU A 42 -2.01 -15.51 12.42
CA LEU A 42 -1.01 -15.70 13.49
C LEU A 42 -1.52 -16.68 14.52
N GLU A 43 -0.65 -17.53 15.03
CA GLU A 43 -0.98 -18.42 16.16
C GLU A 43 -1.20 -17.63 17.45
N GLN A 44 -0.45 -16.54 17.63
CA GLN A 44 -0.57 -15.63 18.77
C GLN A 44 -0.71 -14.20 18.26
N TYR A 45 -1.75 -13.54 18.69
CA TYR A 45 -1.99 -12.12 18.40
C TYR A 45 -2.71 -11.48 19.58
N THR A 46 -2.49 -10.20 19.77
CA THR A 46 -3.13 -9.41 20.83
C THR A 46 -4.39 -8.71 20.36
N CYS A 47 -4.42 -8.33 19.08
CA CYS A 47 -5.53 -7.57 18.48
C CYS A 47 -5.86 -8.10 17.10
N THR A 48 -7.12 -7.93 16.72
CA THR A 48 -7.65 -8.25 15.40
C THR A 48 -8.68 -7.20 14.99
N ALA A 49 -8.81 -6.96 13.70
CA ALA A 49 -9.86 -6.13 13.14
C ALA A 49 -10.22 -6.59 11.73
N GLU A 50 -11.42 -6.24 11.30
CA GLU A 50 -11.94 -6.58 9.99
C GLU A 50 -12.08 -5.34 9.12
N GLY A 51 -11.83 -5.51 7.83
CA GLY A 51 -12.10 -4.52 6.80
C GLY A 51 -13.04 -5.09 5.75
N ASN A 52 -13.95 -4.26 5.25
CA ASN A 52 -14.91 -4.64 4.23
C ASN A 52 -15.14 -3.48 3.26
N ASN A 53 -15.05 -3.77 1.97
CA ASN A 53 -15.42 -2.84 0.91
C ASN A 53 -16.43 -3.51 -0.01
N PRO A 54 -17.74 -3.33 0.25
CA PRO A 54 -18.79 -4.02 -0.51
C PRO A 54 -18.85 -3.59 -1.98
N MET A 55 -18.34 -2.41 -2.33
CA MET A 55 -18.32 -1.92 -3.70
C MET A 55 -17.44 -2.77 -4.62
N CYS A 56 -16.34 -3.30 -4.09
CA CYS A 56 -15.40 -4.15 -4.83
C CYS A 56 -15.43 -5.61 -4.36
N GLY A 57 -16.22 -5.96 -3.36
CA GLY A 57 -16.23 -7.29 -2.76
C GLY A 57 -14.99 -7.62 -1.95
N ASP A 58 -14.22 -6.62 -1.55
CA ASP A 58 -13.01 -6.80 -0.75
C ASP A 58 -13.36 -7.09 0.71
N GLN A 59 -12.70 -8.08 1.30
CA GLN A 59 -12.82 -8.43 2.71
C GLN A 59 -11.44 -8.78 3.27
N LEU A 60 -11.19 -8.38 4.52
CA LEU A 60 -9.91 -8.62 5.15
C LEU A 60 -10.10 -8.77 6.66
N THR A 61 -9.30 -9.65 7.26
CA THR A 61 -9.07 -9.72 8.69
C THR A 61 -7.59 -9.57 8.95
N VAL A 62 -7.21 -8.61 9.80
CA VAL A 62 -5.82 -8.44 10.25
C VAL A 62 -5.64 -9.02 11.64
N TYR A 63 -4.47 -9.59 11.87
CA TYR A 63 -4.02 -10.11 13.15
C TYR A 63 -2.73 -9.38 13.50
N VAL A 64 -2.70 -8.73 14.66
CA VAL A 64 -1.55 -7.94 15.10
C VAL A 64 -1.13 -8.41 16.48
N ASP A 65 0.14 -8.71 16.64
CA ASP A 65 0.73 -8.99 17.95
C ASP A 65 1.53 -7.77 18.40
N ILE A 66 1.12 -7.18 19.52
CA ILE A 66 1.69 -5.96 20.06
C ILE A 66 2.39 -6.28 21.37
N LYS A 67 3.67 -5.91 21.47
CA LYS A 67 4.49 -6.04 22.67
C LYS A 67 5.19 -4.73 22.94
N ASP A 68 5.01 -4.17 24.14
CA ASP A 68 5.64 -2.92 24.57
C ASP A 68 5.41 -1.76 23.55
N ASP A 69 4.15 -1.60 23.13
CA ASP A 69 3.73 -0.60 22.13
C ASP A 69 4.40 -0.75 20.76
N VAL A 70 4.96 -1.91 20.44
CA VAL A 70 5.57 -2.23 19.15
C VAL A 70 4.82 -3.36 18.48
N VAL A 71 4.61 -3.24 17.18
CA VAL A 71 4.08 -4.34 16.35
C VAL A 71 5.16 -5.41 16.22
N SER A 72 5.06 -6.47 17.03
CA SER A 72 6.02 -7.56 17.00
C SER A 72 5.78 -8.50 15.83
N ASP A 73 4.53 -8.69 15.44
CA ASP A 73 4.15 -9.46 14.27
C ASP A 73 2.80 -9.03 13.72
N VAL A 74 2.57 -9.32 12.45
CA VAL A 74 1.34 -9.01 11.73
C VAL A 74 1.09 -10.02 10.64
N SER A 75 -0.15 -10.42 10.48
CA SER A 75 -0.62 -11.20 9.34
C SER A 75 -2.04 -10.79 8.98
N TYR A 76 -2.54 -11.31 7.89
CA TYR A 76 -3.90 -11.03 7.45
C TYR A 76 -4.41 -12.14 6.55
N ARG A 77 -5.72 -12.28 6.54
CA ARG A 77 -6.44 -12.98 5.48
C ARG A 77 -7.27 -11.99 4.71
N ALA A 78 -7.24 -12.09 3.40
CA ALA A 78 -7.96 -11.15 2.53
C ALA A 78 -8.42 -11.86 1.27
N ARG A 79 -9.54 -11.36 0.74
CA ARG A 79 -10.01 -11.64 -0.61
C ARG A 79 -10.49 -10.35 -1.24
N GLY A 80 -10.27 -10.19 -2.53
CA GLY A 80 -10.66 -8.98 -3.24
C GLY A 80 -9.80 -8.71 -4.44
N CYS A 81 -9.79 -7.46 -4.88
CA CYS A 81 -9.04 -7.04 -6.06
C CYS A 81 -7.53 -7.01 -5.80
N ALA A 82 -6.76 -6.94 -6.88
CA ALA A 82 -5.30 -6.89 -6.82
C ALA A 82 -4.78 -5.69 -6.01
N ILE A 83 -5.45 -4.55 -6.07
CA ILE A 83 -5.09 -3.35 -5.31
C ILE A 83 -5.21 -3.60 -3.80
N SER A 84 -6.32 -4.20 -3.35
CA SER A 84 -6.54 -4.45 -1.93
C SER A 84 -5.54 -5.47 -1.37
N ILE A 85 -5.27 -6.55 -2.09
CA ILE A 85 -4.30 -7.57 -1.69
C ILE A 85 -2.88 -7.01 -1.68
N ALA A 86 -2.47 -6.30 -2.72
CA ALA A 86 -1.15 -5.70 -2.80
C ALA A 86 -0.92 -4.66 -1.68
N SER A 87 -1.92 -3.82 -1.42
CA SER A 87 -1.84 -2.83 -0.35
C SER A 87 -1.69 -3.49 1.03
N ALA A 88 -2.47 -4.54 1.31
CA ALA A 88 -2.35 -5.30 2.56
C ALA A 88 -0.96 -5.94 2.71
N SER A 89 -0.43 -6.51 1.63
CA SER A 89 0.90 -7.11 1.61
C SER A 89 1.99 -6.08 1.91
N ILE A 90 1.96 -4.93 1.23
CA ILE A 90 2.91 -3.83 1.45
C ILE A 90 2.80 -3.30 2.88
N MET A 91 1.58 -3.04 3.35
CA MET A 91 1.31 -2.59 4.71
C MET A 91 1.94 -3.53 5.74
N SER A 92 1.70 -4.83 5.63
CA SER A 92 2.22 -5.83 6.57
C SER A 92 3.74 -5.84 6.63
N SER A 93 4.40 -5.62 5.50
CA SER A 93 5.85 -5.54 5.42
C SER A 93 6.42 -4.26 6.04
N MET A 94 5.63 -3.20 6.11
CA MET A 94 6.09 -1.90 6.57
C MET A 94 5.85 -1.68 8.06
N ILE A 95 4.78 -2.25 8.64
CA ILE A 95 4.41 -1.97 10.03
C ILE A 95 5.11 -2.85 11.04
N LYS A 96 5.57 -4.02 10.66
CA LYS A 96 6.28 -4.92 11.57
C LYS A 96 7.54 -4.26 12.12
N GLY A 97 7.67 -4.25 13.44
CA GLY A 97 8.78 -3.62 14.14
C GLY A 97 8.59 -2.14 14.47
N ARG A 98 7.48 -1.54 14.06
CA ARG A 98 7.17 -0.13 14.33
C ARG A 98 6.38 0.03 15.62
N THR A 99 6.52 1.19 16.26
CA THR A 99 5.65 1.56 17.37
C THR A 99 4.22 1.82 16.88
N ILE A 100 3.26 1.72 17.77
CA ILE A 100 1.85 2.03 17.46
C ILE A 100 1.72 3.47 16.97
N GLU A 101 2.41 4.42 17.61
CA GLU A 101 2.42 5.82 17.18
C GLU A 101 2.93 5.97 15.74
N ASP A 102 4.01 5.28 15.42
CA ASP A 102 4.60 5.32 14.07
C ASP A 102 3.67 4.69 13.01
N VAL A 103 2.94 3.64 13.37
CA VAL A 103 1.91 3.05 12.51
C VAL A 103 0.80 4.06 12.20
N HIS A 104 0.33 4.80 13.19
CA HIS A 104 -0.67 5.85 12.99
C HIS A 104 -0.16 6.99 12.11
N LEU A 105 1.07 7.44 12.31
CA LEU A 105 1.70 8.46 11.45
C LEU A 105 1.84 7.98 10.01
N LEU A 106 2.25 6.73 9.83
CA LEU A 106 2.38 6.12 8.51
C LEU A 106 1.02 6.03 7.81
N PHE A 107 -0.03 5.68 8.54
CA PHE A 107 -1.40 5.67 8.03
C PHE A 107 -1.80 7.06 7.50
N ASP A 108 -1.57 8.10 8.28
CA ASP A 108 -1.93 9.46 7.90
C ASP A 108 -1.21 9.91 6.61
N LYS A 109 0.07 9.60 6.50
CA LYS A 109 0.86 9.85 5.27
C LYS A 109 0.28 9.09 4.07
N PHE A 110 0.00 7.81 4.25
CA PHE A 110 -0.55 6.97 3.18
C PHE A 110 -1.94 7.44 2.74
N HIS A 111 -2.78 7.81 3.68
CA HIS A 111 -4.11 8.33 3.37
C HIS A 111 -4.02 9.63 2.53
N LYS A 112 -3.13 10.54 2.89
CA LYS A 112 -2.88 11.75 2.08
C LYS A 112 -2.41 11.40 0.68
N LEU A 113 -1.48 10.45 0.55
CA LEU A 113 -0.99 9.98 -0.74
C LEU A 113 -2.13 9.42 -1.61
N CYS A 114 -2.99 8.59 -1.05
CA CYS A 114 -4.10 7.97 -1.76
C CYS A 114 -5.21 8.96 -2.14
N THR A 115 -5.33 10.08 -1.44
CA THR A 115 -6.33 11.11 -1.70
C THR A 115 -5.79 12.29 -2.53
N GLY A 116 -4.56 12.19 -3.03
CA GLY A 116 -3.97 13.19 -3.91
C GLY A 116 -3.49 14.45 -3.18
N GLN A 117 -3.33 14.40 -1.87
CA GLN A 117 -2.77 15.49 -1.07
C GLN A 117 -1.25 15.49 -1.13
N GLU A 118 -0.64 16.65 -0.88
CA GLU A 118 0.81 16.76 -0.78
C GLU A 118 1.33 16.01 0.45
N VAL A 119 2.41 15.26 0.24
CA VAL A 119 3.09 14.48 1.27
C VAL A 119 4.59 14.72 1.12
N GLU A 120 5.28 14.93 2.24
CA GLU A 120 6.74 15.00 2.23
C GLU A 120 7.34 13.66 1.79
N ASP A 121 8.31 13.73 0.88
CA ASP A 121 9.03 12.54 0.41
C ASP A 121 9.96 12.01 1.50
N ASP A 122 9.82 10.73 1.77
CA ASP A 122 10.73 9.93 2.59
C ASP A 122 10.76 8.50 2.03
N ASP A 123 11.57 7.64 2.63
CA ASP A 123 11.72 6.25 2.18
C ASP A 123 10.40 5.47 2.24
N ASP A 124 9.57 5.74 3.23
CA ASP A 124 8.27 5.10 3.39
C ASP A 124 7.30 5.53 2.28
N ILE A 125 7.23 6.81 2.01
CA ILE A 125 6.39 7.36 0.95
C ILE A 125 6.85 6.87 -0.42
N GLU A 126 8.15 6.78 -0.64
CA GLU A 126 8.68 6.22 -1.90
C GLU A 126 8.19 4.79 -2.14
N ARG A 127 8.20 3.94 -1.11
CA ARG A 127 7.65 2.58 -1.20
C ARG A 127 6.15 2.56 -1.48
N LEU A 128 5.40 3.49 -0.91
CA LEU A 128 3.95 3.59 -1.04
C LEU A 128 3.48 4.24 -2.33
N ARG A 129 4.37 4.94 -3.06
CA ARG A 129 4.01 5.61 -4.32
C ARG A 129 3.51 4.68 -5.40
N VAL A 130 3.81 3.40 -5.33
CA VAL A 130 3.25 2.39 -6.25
C VAL A 130 1.73 2.36 -6.24
N LEU A 131 1.11 2.81 -5.14
CA LEU A 131 -0.35 2.88 -4.96
C LEU A 131 -0.92 4.28 -5.20
N SER A 132 -0.08 5.29 -5.46
CA SER A 132 -0.53 6.69 -5.57
C SER A 132 -1.53 6.93 -6.71
N GLY A 133 -1.49 6.12 -7.76
CA GLY A 133 -2.40 6.23 -8.89
C GLY A 133 -3.88 6.07 -8.55
N VAL A 134 -4.20 5.46 -7.39
CA VAL A 134 -5.59 5.30 -6.95
C VAL A 134 -6.28 6.62 -6.65
N SER A 135 -5.53 7.71 -6.42
CA SER A 135 -6.09 9.02 -6.12
C SER A 135 -7.04 9.55 -7.19
N LYS A 136 -6.89 9.08 -8.42
CA LYS A 136 -7.77 9.41 -9.55
C LYS A 136 -9.06 8.61 -9.59
N PHE A 137 -9.19 7.58 -8.77
CA PHE A 137 -10.30 6.63 -8.78
C PHE A 137 -10.82 6.42 -7.35
N PRO A 138 -11.83 7.19 -6.91
CA PRO A 138 -12.33 7.16 -5.52
C PRO A 138 -12.69 5.76 -5.00
N THR A 139 -13.23 4.90 -5.85
CA THR A 139 -13.55 3.51 -5.48
C THR A 139 -12.30 2.69 -5.19
N ARG A 140 -11.20 2.98 -5.90
CA ARG A 140 -9.90 2.32 -5.69
C ARG A 140 -9.16 2.83 -4.46
N VAL A 141 -9.40 4.07 -4.05
CA VAL A 141 -8.89 4.61 -2.78
C VAL A 141 -9.36 3.72 -1.62
N LYS A 142 -10.62 3.32 -1.60
CA LYS A 142 -11.16 2.40 -0.59
C LYS A 142 -10.49 1.03 -0.63
N CYS A 143 -10.22 0.49 -1.81
CA CYS A 143 -9.47 -0.77 -1.95
C CYS A 143 -8.06 -0.65 -1.36
N ALA A 144 -7.36 0.43 -1.66
CA ALA A 144 -5.98 0.64 -1.21
C ALA A 144 -5.88 0.90 0.30
N THR A 145 -6.87 1.56 0.90
CA THR A 145 -6.81 2.00 2.31
C THR A 145 -7.49 1.04 3.29
N MET A 146 -8.24 0.05 2.81
CA MET A 146 -9.02 -0.86 3.67
C MET A 146 -8.16 -1.57 4.73
N SER A 147 -7.05 -2.16 4.33
CA SER A 147 -6.14 -2.86 5.26
C SER A 147 -5.51 -1.93 6.28
N TRP A 148 -5.22 -0.70 5.88
CA TRP A 148 -4.65 0.33 6.74
C TRP A 148 -5.64 0.81 7.79
N HIS A 149 -6.91 0.97 7.43
CA HIS A 149 -7.99 1.26 8.40
C HIS A 149 -8.15 0.13 9.41
N ALA A 150 -8.12 -1.12 8.94
CA ALA A 150 -8.25 -2.29 9.82
C ALA A 150 -7.08 -2.37 10.82
N VAL A 151 -5.85 -2.15 10.38
CA VAL A 151 -4.69 -2.12 11.28
C VAL A 151 -4.79 -0.98 12.28
N ARG A 152 -5.20 0.21 11.85
CA ARG A 152 -5.39 1.35 12.75
C ARG A 152 -6.42 1.03 13.84
N GLU A 153 -7.52 0.40 13.48
CA GLU A 153 -8.54 -0.05 14.44
C GLU A 153 -7.97 -1.09 15.40
N ALA A 154 -7.27 -2.10 14.90
CA ALA A 154 -6.63 -3.12 15.73
C ALA A 154 -5.63 -2.53 16.71
N CYS A 155 -4.85 -1.53 16.30
CA CYS A 155 -3.86 -0.88 17.14
C CYS A 155 -4.44 0.16 18.11
N THR A 156 -5.69 0.54 17.97
CA THR A 156 -6.37 1.52 18.86
C THR A 156 -7.06 0.83 20.03
N ASN A 157 -7.44 -0.43 19.90
CA ASN A 157 -8.07 -1.26 20.91
C ASN A 157 -7.00 -1.97 21.76
#